data_69cbf155984cf06f8b446e7f63b47486
#
_entry.id   69cbf155984cf06f8b446e7f63b47486
#
_cell.length_a   1.000
_cell.length_b   1.000
_cell.length_c   1.000
_cell.angle_alpha   90.00
_cell.angle_beta   90.00
_cell.angle_gamma   90.00
#
_symmetry.space_group_name_H-M   'P 1'
#
loop_
_entity.id
_entity.type
_entity.pdbx_description
1 polymer ?
#
loop_
_entity_poly.entity_id
_entity_poly.type
_entity_poly.pdbx_seq_one_letter_code
_entity_poly.pdbx_strand_id
1 'polypeptide(L)'
;MQMAEYGPKELEFFGKITASATHEMKNVLAIIKESSGLMEDLIALSPEMPIQLREKCQRTLSVITNQIKRGADVSDRLNRFAHSTDFPTGSIELHASALQIINLAKRFALLKNVALEIDPPEAAMTVTTHPVLLLRTLFGNIECCLNMLPQGSQILIGVKKAGDGFAVSFICKGNDSIPVDLSQTLSTENAWFDLKQMAATLGGTLEWDASGLCIRLYLQGSAV
;
A
#
# COMPACT_ATOMS: atom_id res chain seq x y z
N MET A 1 -24.02 -3.69 -19.60
CA MET A 1 -22.91 -3.48 -18.66
C MET A 1 -22.25 -2.16 -19.05
N GLN A 2 -22.63 -1.04 -18.39
CA GLN A 2 -21.99 0.26 -18.63
C GLN A 2 -20.57 0.15 -18.07
N MET A 3 -19.58 0.21 -18.95
CA MET A 3 -18.18 0.43 -18.53
C MET A 3 -18.12 1.82 -17.90
N ALA A 4 -17.76 1.87 -16.61
CA ALA A 4 -17.46 3.14 -15.98
C ALA A 4 -16.30 3.78 -16.75
N GLU A 5 -16.52 4.96 -17.35
CA GLU A 5 -15.44 5.74 -17.94
C GLU A 5 -14.55 6.26 -16.80
N TYR A 6 -13.39 5.65 -16.64
CA TYR A 6 -12.38 6.12 -15.69
C TYR A 6 -11.70 7.38 -16.24
N GLY A 7 -11.62 8.41 -15.40
CA GLY A 7 -10.93 9.64 -15.76
C GLY A 7 -9.40 9.46 -15.83
N PRO A 8 -8.67 10.45 -16.37
CA PRO A 8 -7.20 10.38 -16.53
C PRO A 8 -6.45 10.09 -15.22
N LYS A 9 -6.94 10.59 -14.09
CA LYS A 9 -6.32 10.39 -12.76
C LYS A 9 -6.52 8.97 -12.21
N GLU A 10 -7.64 8.32 -12.51
CA GLU A 10 -7.87 6.90 -12.22
C GLU A 10 -6.93 6.02 -13.04
N LEU A 11 -6.78 6.31 -14.32
CA LEU A 11 -5.85 5.58 -15.20
C LEU A 11 -4.39 5.75 -14.75
N GLU A 12 -3.99 6.95 -14.31
CA GLU A 12 -2.67 7.21 -13.73
C GLU A 12 -2.45 6.38 -12.45
N PHE A 13 -3.44 6.33 -11.56
CA PHE A 13 -3.38 5.53 -10.35
C PHE A 13 -3.23 4.04 -10.67
N PHE A 14 -4.07 3.49 -11.58
CA PHE A 14 -3.92 2.10 -12.03
C PHE A 14 -2.55 1.84 -12.67
N GLY A 15 -2.05 2.77 -13.48
CA GLY A 15 -0.73 2.70 -14.08
C GLY A 15 0.39 2.61 -13.04
N LYS A 16 0.36 3.47 -12.01
CA LYS A 16 1.35 3.46 -10.91
C LYS A 16 1.35 2.13 -10.15
N ILE A 17 0.17 1.64 -9.77
CA ILE A 17 0.03 0.38 -9.02
C ILE A 17 0.51 -0.80 -9.87
N THR A 18 0.08 -0.89 -11.13
CA THR A 18 0.48 -1.96 -12.05
C THR A 18 1.99 -1.94 -12.31
N ALA A 19 2.58 -0.77 -12.54
CA ALA A 19 4.03 -0.63 -12.74
C ALA A 19 4.81 -1.06 -11.49
N SER A 20 4.35 -0.67 -10.30
CA SER A 20 4.96 -1.08 -9.03
C SER A 20 4.92 -2.60 -8.84
N ALA A 21 3.75 -3.22 -9.01
CA ALA A 21 3.56 -4.67 -8.88
C ALA A 21 4.39 -5.46 -9.92
N THR A 22 4.40 -5.00 -11.18
CA THR A 22 5.19 -5.62 -12.25
C THR A 22 6.70 -5.56 -11.95
N HIS A 23 7.18 -4.45 -11.40
CA HIS A 23 8.60 -4.33 -11.02
C HIS A 23 8.94 -5.25 -9.84
N GLU A 24 8.05 -5.38 -8.86
CA GLU A 24 8.25 -6.32 -7.74
C GLU A 24 8.26 -7.78 -8.24
N MET A 25 7.38 -8.13 -9.17
CA MET A 25 7.37 -9.45 -9.81
C MET A 25 8.67 -9.74 -10.57
N LYS A 26 9.20 -8.76 -11.34
CA LYS A 26 10.49 -8.90 -12.01
C LYS A 26 11.64 -9.16 -11.04
N ASN A 27 11.66 -8.48 -9.89
CA ASN A 27 12.67 -8.71 -8.86
C ASN A 27 12.58 -10.13 -8.27
N VAL A 28 11.37 -10.61 -7.99
CA VAL A 28 11.12 -11.99 -7.53
C VAL A 28 11.67 -13.00 -8.53
N LEU A 29 11.34 -12.84 -9.81
CA LEU A 29 11.80 -13.73 -10.89
C LEU A 29 13.32 -13.69 -11.06
N ALA A 30 13.95 -12.52 -10.91
CA ALA A 30 15.41 -12.38 -10.97
C ALA A 30 16.10 -13.17 -9.87
N ILE A 31 15.62 -13.07 -8.61
CA ILE A 31 16.16 -13.81 -7.46
C ILE A 31 15.98 -15.32 -7.65
N ILE A 32 14.82 -15.76 -8.15
CA ILE A 32 14.57 -17.19 -8.45
C ILE A 32 15.57 -17.67 -9.49
N LYS A 33 15.78 -16.92 -10.58
CA LYS A 33 16.73 -17.26 -11.65
C LYS A 33 18.17 -17.36 -11.14
N GLU A 34 18.64 -16.36 -10.38
CA GLU A 34 19.99 -16.37 -9.78
C GLU A 34 20.17 -17.56 -8.83
N SER A 35 19.20 -17.79 -7.94
CA SER A 35 19.26 -18.90 -6.98
C SER A 35 19.22 -20.26 -7.65
N SER A 36 18.44 -20.41 -8.73
CA SER A 36 18.42 -21.64 -9.53
C SER A 36 19.76 -21.90 -10.23
N GLY A 37 20.34 -20.86 -10.85
CA GLY A 37 21.65 -20.95 -11.50
C GLY A 37 22.76 -21.34 -10.52
N LEU A 38 22.77 -20.73 -9.34
CA LEU A 38 23.71 -21.12 -8.29
C LEU A 38 23.55 -22.59 -7.85
N MET A 39 22.33 -23.10 -7.79
CA MET A 39 22.11 -24.53 -7.51
C MET A 39 22.65 -25.44 -8.61
N GLU A 40 22.44 -25.09 -9.88
CA GLU A 40 22.98 -25.83 -11.02
C GLU A 40 24.50 -25.91 -10.94
N ASP A 41 25.18 -24.79 -10.68
CA ASP A 41 26.63 -24.72 -10.53
C ASP A 41 27.13 -25.59 -9.35
N LEU A 42 26.45 -25.53 -8.19
CA LEU A 42 26.82 -26.32 -7.02
C LEU A 42 26.66 -27.85 -7.25
N ILE A 43 25.65 -28.27 -7.99
CA ILE A 43 25.43 -29.69 -8.36
C ILE A 43 26.49 -30.11 -9.37
N ALA A 44 26.82 -29.31 -10.36
CA ALA A 44 27.81 -29.63 -11.39
C ALA A 44 29.23 -29.81 -10.83
N LEU A 45 29.57 -29.05 -9.77
CA LEU A 45 30.90 -29.12 -9.14
C LEU A 45 31.13 -30.31 -8.20
N SER A 46 30.12 -31.13 -7.89
CA SER A 46 30.25 -32.22 -6.92
C SER A 46 29.46 -33.47 -7.30
N PRO A 47 30.12 -34.48 -7.87
CA PRO A 47 29.48 -35.77 -8.16
C PRO A 47 29.06 -36.56 -6.88
N GLU A 48 29.81 -36.43 -5.78
CA GLU A 48 29.44 -36.94 -4.45
C GLU A 48 29.18 -35.75 -3.52
N MET A 49 27.91 -35.53 -3.19
CA MET A 49 27.46 -34.33 -2.47
C MET A 49 27.86 -34.36 -0.98
N PRO A 50 28.91 -33.65 -0.56
CA PRO A 50 29.27 -33.50 0.85
C PRO A 50 28.15 -32.82 1.65
N ILE A 51 28.11 -33.09 2.98
CA ILE A 51 27.07 -32.51 3.87
C ILE A 51 26.97 -31.00 3.74
N GLN A 52 28.10 -30.28 3.68
CA GLN A 52 28.15 -28.85 3.54
C GLN A 52 27.51 -28.34 2.22
N LEU A 53 27.68 -29.09 1.13
CA LEU A 53 27.10 -28.76 -0.15
C LEU A 53 25.59 -29.01 -0.14
N ARG A 54 25.15 -30.09 0.49
CA ARG A 54 23.72 -30.37 0.70
C ARG A 54 23.01 -29.23 1.46
N GLU A 55 23.64 -28.72 2.52
CA GLU A 55 23.11 -27.59 3.27
C GLU A 55 23.03 -26.33 2.43
N LYS A 56 24.00 -26.06 1.55
CA LYS A 56 23.94 -24.92 0.61
C LYS A 56 22.77 -25.08 -0.36
N CYS A 57 22.61 -26.24 -0.94
CA CYS A 57 21.47 -26.53 -1.83
C CYS A 57 20.12 -26.33 -1.12
N GLN A 58 19.98 -26.84 0.11
CA GLN A 58 18.77 -26.66 0.91
C GLN A 58 18.48 -25.17 1.18
N ARG A 59 19.50 -24.39 1.55
CA ARG A 59 19.35 -22.92 1.73
C ARG A 59 18.91 -22.24 0.43
N THR A 60 19.51 -22.60 -0.70
CA THR A 60 19.14 -22.02 -2.00
C THR A 60 17.70 -22.39 -2.39
N LEU A 61 17.28 -23.64 -2.16
CA LEU A 61 15.88 -24.05 -2.36
C LEU A 61 14.90 -23.27 -1.47
N SER A 62 15.27 -23.03 -0.22
CA SER A 62 14.46 -22.18 0.69
C SER A 62 14.30 -20.76 0.16
N VAL A 63 15.36 -20.17 -0.40
CA VAL A 63 15.29 -18.84 -1.03
C VAL A 63 14.32 -18.87 -2.22
N ILE A 64 14.45 -19.84 -3.11
CA ILE A 64 13.55 -19.99 -4.27
C ILE A 64 12.09 -20.13 -3.81
N THR A 65 11.84 -21.03 -2.85
CA THR A 65 10.48 -21.25 -2.32
C THR A 65 9.87 -19.98 -1.73
N ASN A 66 10.67 -19.21 -0.99
CA ASN A 66 10.21 -17.95 -0.41
C ASN A 66 9.91 -16.89 -1.49
N GLN A 67 10.73 -16.85 -2.56
CA GLN A 67 10.45 -15.92 -3.68
C GLN A 67 9.22 -16.33 -4.49
N ILE A 68 8.96 -17.62 -4.66
CA ILE A 68 7.71 -18.09 -5.29
C ILE A 68 6.49 -17.66 -4.48
N LYS A 69 6.52 -17.82 -3.14
CA LYS A 69 5.44 -17.36 -2.26
C LYS A 69 5.23 -15.84 -2.39
N ARG A 70 6.33 -15.08 -2.36
CA ARG A 70 6.26 -13.63 -2.53
C ARG A 70 5.68 -13.23 -3.88
N GLY A 71 6.05 -13.92 -4.96
CA GLY A 71 5.47 -13.69 -6.30
C GLY A 71 3.97 -13.98 -6.36
N ALA A 72 3.53 -15.07 -5.74
CA ALA A 72 2.12 -15.40 -5.61
C ALA A 72 1.36 -14.29 -4.85
N ASP A 73 1.89 -13.82 -3.71
CA ASP A 73 1.29 -12.74 -2.94
C ASP A 73 1.17 -11.42 -3.73
N VAL A 74 2.16 -11.09 -4.56
CA VAL A 74 2.11 -9.90 -5.43
C VAL A 74 1.01 -10.08 -6.47
N SER A 75 0.93 -11.26 -7.10
CA SER A 75 -0.11 -11.57 -8.09
C SER A 75 -1.51 -11.49 -7.49
N ASP A 76 -1.72 -12.06 -6.30
CA ASP A 76 -3.00 -12.04 -5.60
C ASP A 76 -3.44 -10.61 -5.21
N ARG A 77 -2.48 -9.78 -4.78
CA ARG A 77 -2.76 -8.36 -4.47
C ARG A 77 -3.16 -7.58 -5.71
N LEU A 78 -2.46 -7.79 -6.83
CA LEU A 78 -2.79 -7.14 -8.09
C LEU A 78 -4.15 -7.59 -8.61
N ASN A 79 -4.47 -8.88 -8.50
CA ASN A 79 -5.76 -9.43 -8.89
C ASN A 79 -6.90 -8.82 -8.05
N ARG A 80 -6.77 -8.79 -6.71
CA ARG A 80 -7.76 -8.12 -5.84
C ARG A 80 -7.94 -6.64 -6.17
N PHE A 81 -6.84 -5.96 -6.50
CA PHE A 81 -6.89 -4.56 -6.92
C PHE A 81 -7.63 -4.40 -8.26
N ALA A 82 -7.39 -5.28 -9.23
CA ALA A 82 -8.11 -5.27 -10.50
C ALA A 82 -9.62 -5.48 -10.30
N HIS A 83 -10.03 -6.42 -9.44
CA HIS A 83 -11.44 -6.67 -9.11
C HIS A 83 -12.14 -5.56 -8.33
N SER A 84 -11.39 -4.57 -7.80
CA SER A 84 -12.04 -3.40 -7.18
C SER A 84 -12.84 -2.54 -8.15
N THR A 85 -12.67 -2.76 -9.46
CA THR A 85 -13.42 -2.08 -10.54
C THR A 85 -14.73 -2.73 -10.90
N ASP A 86 -15.01 -3.94 -10.41
CA ASP A 86 -16.15 -4.75 -10.86
C ASP A 86 -17.51 -4.13 -10.46
N PHE A 87 -17.53 -3.38 -9.37
CA PHE A 87 -18.76 -2.76 -8.85
C PHE A 87 -18.54 -1.26 -8.57
N PRO A 88 -19.50 -0.40 -8.99
CA PRO A 88 -19.42 1.03 -8.75
C PRO A 88 -19.53 1.39 -7.25
N THR A 89 -20.28 0.59 -6.48
CA THR A 89 -20.43 0.72 -5.02
C THR A 89 -20.52 -0.65 -4.37
N GLY A 90 -20.02 -0.76 -3.15
CA GLY A 90 -20.04 -2.02 -2.39
C GLY A 90 -19.83 -1.79 -0.90
N SER A 91 -20.17 -2.82 -0.12
CA SER A 91 -19.86 -2.89 1.31
C SER A 91 -18.38 -3.24 1.49
N ILE A 92 -17.61 -2.33 2.06
CA ILE A 92 -16.13 -2.41 2.09
C ILE A 92 -15.65 -2.33 3.53
N GLU A 93 -14.84 -3.29 3.94
CA GLU A 93 -14.15 -3.26 5.21
C GLU A 93 -12.92 -2.34 5.12
N LEU A 94 -12.88 -1.31 5.97
CA LEU A 94 -11.91 -0.22 5.90
C LEU A 94 -10.48 -0.66 6.22
N HIS A 95 -10.30 -1.51 7.26
CA HIS A 95 -8.97 -1.98 7.63
C HIS A 95 -8.37 -2.88 6.54
N ALA A 96 -9.17 -3.77 5.93
CA ALA A 96 -8.72 -4.61 4.81
C ALA A 96 -8.32 -3.76 3.60
N SER A 97 -9.09 -2.70 3.30
CA SER A 97 -8.76 -1.75 2.22
C SER A 97 -7.49 -0.95 2.50
N ALA A 98 -7.32 -0.48 3.74
CA ALA A 98 -6.10 0.20 4.17
C ALA A 98 -4.89 -0.75 4.08
N LEU A 99 -5.02 -1.99 4.55
CA LEU A 99 -3.95 -3.00 4.45
C LEU A 99 -3.62 -3.34 2.99
N GLN A 100 -4.63 -3.43 2.11
CA GLN A 100 -4.44 -3.65 0.68
C GLN A 100 -3.59 -2.53 0.08
N ILE A 101 -3.94 -1.26 0.33
CA ILE A 101 -3.24 -0.13 -0.25
C ILE A 101 -1.85 0.05 0.34
N ILE A 102 -1.65 -0.21 1.64
CA ILE A 102 -0.34 -0.23 2.28
C ILE A 102 0.58 -1.22 1.58
N ASN A 103 0.10 -2.44 1.34
CA ASN A 103 0.89 -3.46 0.66
C ASN A 103 1.28 -3.08 -0.78
N LEU A 104 0.44 -2.33 -1.49
CA LEU A 104 0.74 -1.78 -2.81
C LEU A 104 1.69 -0.57 -2.73
N ALA A 105 1.61 0.22 -1.65
CA ALA A 105 2.44 1.40 -1.42
C ALA A 105 3.82 1.10 -0.83
N LYS A 106 4.07 -0.10 -0.31
CA LYS A 106 5.34 -0.48 0.36
C LYS A 106 6.59 -0.14 -0.45
N ARG A 107 6.55 -0.34 -1.77
CA ARG A 107 7.69 -0.01 -2.63
C ARG A 107 7.97 1.49 -2.66
N PHE A 108 6.94 2.32 -2.72
CA PHE A 108 7.08 3.78 -2.73
C PHE A 108 7.65 4.27 -1.39
N ALA A 109 7.18 3.71 -0.27
CA ALA A 109 7.70 3.99 1.05
C ALA A 109 9.18 3.56 1.19
N LEU A 110 9.54 2.37 0.70
CA LEU A 110 10.91 1.87 0.69
C LEU A 110 11.86 2.79 -0.10
N LEU A 111 11.45 3.29 -1.27
CA LEU A 111 12.24 4.21 -2.09
C LEU A 111 12.50 5.56 -1.38
N LYS A 112 11.60 5.97 -0.49
CA LYS A 112 11.73 7.18 0.35
C LYS A 112 12.41 6.89 1.70
N ASN A 113 12.76 5.62 1.99
CA ASN A 113 13.24 5.17 3.29
C ASN A 113 12.28 5.58 4.44
N VAL A 114 10.97 5.37 4.25
CA VAL A 114 9.92 5.63 5.23
C VAL A 114 9.25 4.31 5.60
N ALA A 115 9.08 4.04 6.89
CA ALA A 115 8.34 2.88 7.37
C ALA A 115 6.82 3.11 7.20
N LEU A 116 6.11 2.07 6.79
CA LEU A 116 4.65 2.11 6.60
C LEU A 116 4.01 0.98 7.38
N GLU A 117 3.23 1.32 8.38
CA GLU A 117 2.62 0.39 9.33
C GLU A 117 1.12 0.64 9.47
N ILE A 118 0.39 -0.35 9.97
CA ILE A 118 -1.04 -0.26 10.27
C ILE A 118 -1.32 -0.81 11.67
N ASP A 119 -2.13 -0.10 12.43
CA ASP A 119 -2.63 -0.60 13.71
C ASP A 119 -3.53 -1.82 13.51
N PRO A 120 -3.50 -2.81 14.42
CA PRO A 120 -4.42 -3.93 14.36
C PRO A 120 -5.87 -3.44 14.46
N PRO A 121 -6.83 -4.12 13.79
CA PRO A 121 -8.23 -3.71 13.83
C PRO A 121 -8.81 -3.95 15.22
N GLU A 122 -9.52 -2.94 15.77
CA GLU A 122 -10.26 -3.08 17.02
C GLU A 122 -11.59 -3.84 16.81
N ALA A 123 -12.21 -3.66 15.64
CA ALA A 123 -13.43 -4.33 15.20
C ALA A 123 -13.56 -4.26 13.67
N ALA A 124 -14.46 -5.02 13.09
CA ALA A 124 -14.81 -4.87 11.67
C ALA A 124 -15.54 -3.53 11.46
N MET A 125 -15.03 -2.71 10.54
CA MET A 125 -15.53 -1.37 10.23
C MET A 125 -15.86 -1.29 8.75
N THR A 126 -17.15 -1.33 8.44
CA THR A 126 -17.65 -1.45 7.07
C THR A 126 -18.38 -0.19 6.64
N VAL A 127 -18.09 0.28 5.42
CA VAL A 127 -18.77 1.40 4.76
C VAL A 127 -19.29 0.97 3.41
N THR A 128 -20.41 1.53 2.98
CA THR A 128 -20.89 1.36 1.60
C THR A 128 -20.42 2.52 0.76
N THR A 129 -19.48 2.27 -0.16
CA THR A 129 -18.84 3.32 -0.94
C THR A 129 -18.27 2.79 -2.26
N HIS A 130 -17.66 3.68 -3.06
CA HIS A 130 -16.99 3.36 -4.32
C HIS A 130 -15.59 2.77 -4.05
N PRO A 131 -15.32 1.48 -4.36
CA PRO A 131 -14.08 0.79 -3.98
C PRO A 131 -12.82 1.48 -4.52
N VAL A 132 -12.80 1.77 -5.82
CA VAL A 132 -11.63 2.37 -6.49
C VAL A 132 -11.35 3.76 -5.95
N LEU A 133 -12.39 4.56 -5.75
CA LEU A 133 -12.24 5.92 -5.22
C LEU A 133 -11.70 5.90 -3.79
N LEU A 134 -12.17 4.96 -2.95
CA LEU A 134 -11.63 4.76 -1.61
C LEU A 134 -10.14 4.39 -1.65
N LEU A 135 -9.76 3.35 -2.42
CA LEU A 135 -8.36 2.91 -2.54
C LEU A 135 -7.47 4.05 -3.05
N ARG A 136 -7.93 4.82 -4.04
CA ARG A 136 -7.21 5.96 -4.58
C ARG A 136 -7.05 7.07 -3.54
N THR A 137 -8.10 7.36 -2.77
CA THR A 137 -8.04 8.36 -1.68
C THR A 137 -7.05 7.93 -0.61
N LEU A 138 -7.07 6.66 -0.17
CA LEU A 138 -6.12 6.12 0.80
C LEU A 138 -4.68 6.18 0.28
N PHE A 139 -4.46 5.78 -0.99
CA PHE A 139 -3.14 5.85 -1.62
C PHE A 139 -2.62 7.27 -1.74
N GLY A 140 -3.46 8.22 -2.17
CA GLY A 140 -3.09 9.62 -2.29
C GLY A 140 -2.72 10.26 -0.94
N ASN A 141 -3.38 9.86 0.17
CA ASN A 141 -2.98 10.29 1.51
C ASN A 141 -1.60 9.74 1.90
N ILE A 142 -1.30 8.48 1.56
CA ILE A 142 0.04 7.91 1.75
C ILE A 142 1.07 8.67 0.90
N GLU A 143 0.81 8.91 -0.39
CA GLU A 143 1.72 9.69 -1.25
C GLU A 143 1.96 11.09 -0.68
N CYS A 144 0.91 11.75 -0.20
CA CYS A 144 1.00 13.06 0.44
C CYS A 144 1.96 13.02 1.64
N CYS A 145 1.77 12.06 2.57
CA CYS A 145 2.67 11.86 3.70
C CYS A 145 4.11 11.57 3.26
N LEU A 146 4.30 10.67 2.28
CA LEU A 146 5.63 10.31 1.76
C LEU A 146 6.37 11.49 1.11
N ASN A 147 5.66 12.45 0.55
CA ASN A 147 6.26 13.64 -0.05
C ASN A 147 6.68 14.69 0.99
N MET A 148 6.04 14.68 2.15
CA MET A 148 6.31 15.62 3.23
C MET A 148 7.39 15.15 4.21
N LEU A 149 7.53 13.82 4.36
CA LEU A 149 8.35 13.24 5.40
C LEU A 149 9.81 13.09 4.99
N PRO A 150 10.76 13.40 5.90
CA PRO A 150 12.17 13.10 5.68
C PRO A 150 12.42 11.59 5.73
N GLN A 151 13.59 11.18 5.21
CA GLN A 151 14.06 9.80 5.30
C GLN A 151 14.18 9.35 6.77
N GLY A 152 13.91 8.07 7.03
CA GLY A 152 13.93 7.49 8.37
C GLY A 152 12.66 7.73 9.18
N SER A 153 11.64 8.35 8.57
CA SER A 153 10.32 8.57 9.19
C SER A 153 9.43 7.33 9.10
N GLN A 154 8.28 7.41 9.78
CA GLN A 154 7.25 6.38 9.81
C GLN A 154 5.87 6.99 9.55
N ILE A 155 5.03 6.27 8.83
CA ILE A 155 3.61 6.54 8.71
C ILE A 155 2.86 5.39 9.38
N LEU A 156 2.12 5.70 10.44
CA LEU A 156 1.23 4.75 11.12
C LEU A 156 -0.20 5.01 10.68
N ILE A 157 -0.85 4.00 10.14
CA ILE A 157 -2.24 4.09 9.69
C ILE A 157 -3.13 3.41 10.72
N GLY A 158 -4.18 4.12 11.15
CA GLY A 158 -5.18 3.61 12.10
C GLY A 158 -6.57 3.71 11.52
N VAL A 159 -7.43 2.74 11.82
CA VAL A 159 -8.86 2.77 11.48
C VAL A 159 -9.65 2.67 12.76
N LYS A 160 -10.48 3.68 13.05
CA LYS A 160 -11.23 3.77 14.32
C LYS A 160 -12.65 4.27 14.10
N LYS A 161 -13.54 3.93 15.02
CA LYS A 161 -14.87 4.52 15.08
C LYS A 161 -14.75 6.01 15.45
N ALA A 162 -15.52 6.87 14.77
CA ALA A 162 -15.54 8.33 14.99
C ALA A 162 -16.99 8.83 14.86
N GLY A 163 -17.63 9.09 16.01
CA GLY A 163 -19.06 9.44 16.05
C GLY A 163 -19.91 8.33 15.43
N ASP A 164 -20.79 8.71 14.50
CA ASP A 164 -21.66 7.78 13.77
C ASP A 164 -20.97 7.15 12.54
N GLY A 165 -19.69 7.44 12.32
CA GLY A 165 -18.91 6.94 11.22
C GLY A 165 -17.56 6.37 11.64
N PHE A 166 -16.59 6.47 10.72
CA PHE A 166 -15.26 5.94 10.90
C PHE A 166 -14.21 6.96 10.48
N ALA A 167 -13.04 6.90 11.09
CA ALA A 167 -11.87 7.68 10.70
C ALA A 167 -10.72 6.77 10.30
N VAL A 168 -10.10 7.09 9.17
CA VAL A 168 -8.79 6.53 8.79
C VAL A 168 -7.76 7.62 9.04
N SER A 169 -6.83 7.37 9.94
CA SER A 169 -5.77 8.31 10.34
C SER A 169 -4.44 7.91 9.74
N PHE A 170 -3.67 8.88 9.25
CA PHE A 170 -2.31 8.72 8.74
C PHE A 170 -1.40 9.57 9.63
N ILE A 171 -0.84 8.95 10.66
CA ILE A 171 -0.02 9.60 11.67
C ILE A 171 1.43 9.59 11.20
N CYS A 172 1.99 10.77 11.00
CA CYS A 172 3.37 10.96 10.59
C CYS A 172 4.27 11.02 11.83
N LYS A 173 5.23 10.10 11.93
CA LYS A 173 6.25 10.08 12.97
C LYS A 173 7.61 10.25 12.34
N GLY A 174 8.42 11.18 12.82
CA GLY A 174 9.77 11.43 12.33
C GLY A 174 10.72 11.63 13.49
N ASN A 175 12.02 11.56 13.20
CA ASN A 175 13.03 12.10 14.09
C ASN A 175 12.83 13.62 14.20
N ASP A 176 13.28 14.27 15.25
CA ASP A 176 13.03 15.66 15.72
C ASP A 176 13.05 16.80 14.69
N SER A 177 13.09 16.52 13.41
CA SER A 177 13.25 17.46 12.29
C SER A 177 12.07 17.53 11.33
N ILE A 178 10.85 17.10 11.69
CA ILE A 178 9.70 17.33 10.80
C ILE A 178 9.44 18.84 10.79
N PRO A 179 9.50 19.51 9.62
CA PRO A 179 9.21 20.94 9.54
C PRO A 179 7.79 21.20 10.05
N VAL A 180 7.66 22.08 11.04
CA VAL A 180 6.37 22.41 11.69
C VAL A 180 5.36 23.04 10.71
N ASP A 181 5.79 23.44 9.51
CA ASP A 181 4.95 24.12 8.51
C ASP A 181 4.49 23.25 7.34
N LEU A 182 4.06 22.02 7.66
CA LEU A 182 3.42 21.13 6.67
C LEU A 182 2.07 21.68 6.18
N SER A 183 1.44 22.56 6.94
CA SER A 183 0.17 23.20 6.54
C SER A 183 0.34 24.11 5.31
N GLN A 184 1.48 24.80 5.16
CA GLN A 184 1.78 25.60 3.97
C GLN A 184 2.08 24.71 2.76
N THR A 185 2.83 23.64 2.94
CA THR A 185 3.12 22.67 1.88
C THR A 185 1.83 22.01 1.36
N LEU A 186 0.92 21.60 2.25
CA LEU A 186 -0.37 21.02 1.87
C LEU A 186 -1.30 22.03 1.19
N SER A 187 -1.32 23.30 1.65
CA SER A 187 -2.24 24.31 1.10
C SER A 187 -1.85 24.83 -0.28
N THR A 188 -0.59 24.67 -0.70
CA THR A 188 -0.09 25.10 -2.01
C THR A 188 -0.15 23.99 -3.08
N GLU A 189 -0.36 22.73 -2.71
CA GLU A 189 -0.43 21.63 -3.67
C GLU A 189 -1.86 21.35 -4.14
N ASN A 190 -2.06 21.34 -5.46
CA ASN A 190 -3.29 20.88 -6.10
C ASN A 190 -3.70 19.46 -5.62
N ALA A 191 -2.72 18.64 -5.24
CA ALA A 191 -2.93 17.29 -4.74
C ALA A 191 -3.79 17.25 -3.46
N TRP A 192 -3.60 18.18 -2.52
CA TRP A 192 -4.40 18.25 -1.30
C TRP A 192 -5.85 18.62 -1.57
N PHE A 193 -6.06 19.57 -2.48
CA PHE A 193 -7.40 19.95 -2.92
C PHE A 193 -8.12 18.77 -3.59
N ASP A 194 -7.43 18.05 -4.47
CA ASP A 194 -7.96 16.84 -5.13
C ASP A 194 -8.35 15.76 -4.11
N LEU A 195 -7.51 15.54 -3.09
CA LEU A 195 -7.80 14.57 -2.01
C LEU A 195 -9.05 14.96 -1.23
N LYS A 196 -9.24 16.26 -0.92
CA LYS A 196 -10.46 16.76 -0.28
C LYS A 196 -11.70 16.55 -1.15
N GLN A 197 -11.59 16.77 -2.45
CA GLN A 197 -12.70 16.51 -3.37
C GLN A 197 -13.05 15.01 -3.45
N MET A 198 -12.03 14.16 -3.49
CA MET A 198 -12.26 12.71 -3.45
C MET A 198 -12.94 12.26 -2.16
N ALA A 199 -12.50 12.78 -1.00
CA ALA A 199 -13.13 12.51 0.28
C ALA A 199 -14.60 12.96 0.30
N ALA A 200 -14.90 14.16 -0.22
CA ALA A 200 -16.26 14.65 -0.34
C ALA A 200 -17.14 13.76 -1.26
N THR A 201 -16.58 13.27 -2.37
CA THR A 201 -17.27 12.33 -3.28
C THR A 201 -17.57 11.00 -2.61
N LEU A 202 -16.75 10.57 -1.64
CA LEU A 202 -16.99 9.39 -0.79
C LEU A 202 -18.02 9.63 0.32
N GLY A 203 -18.59 10.85 0.41
CA GLY A 203 -19.48 11.25 1.51
C GLY A 203 -18.74 11.55 2.81
N GLY A 204 -17.45 11.83 2.75
CA GLY A 204 -16.58 12.08 3.89
C GLY A 204 -15.89 13.44 3.89
N THR A 205 -15.02 13.66 4.86
CA THR A 205 -14.17 14.84 4.97
C THR A 205 -12.72 14.46 5.21
N LEU A 206 -11.80 15.32 4.77
CA LEU A 206 -10.37 15.17 4.97
C LEU A 206 -9.82 16.35 5.75
N GLU A 207 -9.16 16.07 6.87
CA GLU A 207 -8.61 17.08 7.76
C GLU A 207 -7.12 16.87 7.99
N TRP A 208 -6.40 17.96 8.20
CA TRP A 208 -5.02 17.98 8.65
C TRP A 208 -4.96 18.50 10.08
N ASP A 209 -4.42 17.67 10.98
CA ASP A 209 -4.12 18.03 12.35
C ASP A 209 -2.61 18.31 12.49
N ALA A 210 -2.25 19.60 12.50
CA ALA A 210 -0.86 20.03 12.59
C ALA A 210 -0.22 19.65 13.94
N SER A 211 -1.02 19.62 15.01
CA SER A 211 -0.52 19.30 16.37
C SER A 211 -0.15 17.83 16.51
N GLY A 212 -0.88 16.94 15.82
CA GLY A 212 -0.64 15.50 15.80
C GLY A 212 0.10 15.02 14.57
N LEU A 213 0.53 15.90 13.65
CA LEU A 213 1.11 15.52 12.35
C LEU A 213 0.30 14.40 11.68
N CYS A 214 -1.00 14.58 11.57
CA CYS A 214 -1.93 13.55 11.20
C CYS A 214 -2.91 14.03 10.12
N ILE A 215 -3.05 13.24 9.04
CA ILE A 215 -4.17 13.38 8.11
C ILE A 215 -5.29 12.44 8.59
N ARG A 216 -6.53 12.93 8.66
CA ARG A 216 -7.70 12.13 9.01
C ARG A 216 -8.74 12.19 7.90
N LEU A 217 -9.08 11.03 7.38
CA LEU A 217 -10.20 10.81 6.48
C LEU A 217 -11.39 10.32 7.30
N TYR A 218 -12.43 11.13 7.41
CA TYR A 218 -13.70 10.74 8.04
C TYR A 218 -14.65 10.23 6.97
N LEU A 219 -15.31 9.12 7.23
CA LEU A 219 -16.32 8.50 6.37
C LEU A 219 -17.58 8.26 7.20
N GLN A 220 -18.74 8.52 6.61
CA GLN A 220 -20.01 8.22 7.25
C GLN A 220 -20.20 6.70 7.35
N GLY A 221 -20.64 6.23 8.51
CA GLY A 221 -21.05 4.84 8.69
C GLY A 221 -22.26 4.53 7.82
N SER A 222 -22.31 3.35 7.22
CA SER A 222 -23.56 2.87 6.62
C SER A 222 -24.56 2.70 7.76
N ALA A 223 -25.71 3.37 7.70
CA ALA A 223 -26.82 3.03 8.56
C ALA A 223 -27.18 1.55 8.28
N VAL A 224 -27.01 0.68 9.27
CA VAL A 224 -27.44 -0.72 9.25
C VAL A 224 -28.94 -0.76 9.45
#